data_b293bf313cb26cb987c0de4c5fa06b22
#
_entry.id   b293bf313cb26cb987c0de4c5fa06b22
#
_cell.length_a   1.000
_cell.length_b   1.000
_cell.length_c   1.000
_cell.angle_alpha   90.00
_cell.angle_beta   90.00
_cell.angle_gamma   90.00
#
_symmetry.space_group_name_H-M   'P 1'
#
loop_
_entity.id
_entity.type
_entity.pdbx_description
1 polymer ?
#
loop_
_entity_poly.entity_id
_entity_poly.type
_entity_poly.pdbx_seq_one_letter_code
_entity_poly.pdbx_strand_id
1 'polypeptide(L)'
;MNAAHYEALLQYMRAHQADMARDLIRLCRVPSVRSAAETDMPFGRECDNALREAAALYRENGFDVTEHNASGYILAHFGAGEKNIGIFAHVDVVPVNEADWLLTRPFDTIERDGFLIGRGVSDDKSGAIAALYLLKAVRELKLPLESRVTVFMGANEESGMADLRAFTREQPLPDASLVPDGGFPVSLGERGILRLDISLDAPLSDVLSLNGGEAYNTVMAELTARVKKSGALASWLNAHTLPWLSVTDEGEALRLDAKGVASHAANPHQGDSALRRLCTLLEECDALSTHDRGVLGAVALALSDTNGTALGVADHDGVLGDLTVANGIARTENGRFMFTLDIRHGEHVSGAEITAKLREWFGAHGFSIGIHGDSSAFTIPEEHPLAQALLETFRAASGNPDARPYYMGGGTYCKYLPNAFTVGTTMGGDARVLNLPAGHGECHAPDEYLCIDGFARASAMIAAMTLALDEALRGI
;
A
#
# COMPACT_ATOMS: atom_id res chain seq x y z
N MET A 1 -5.02 -10.99 -28.87
CA MET A 1 -6.46 -10.64 -28.72
C MET A 1 -6.93 -9.76 -29.89
N ASN A 2 -8.20 -9.88 -30.34
CA ASN A 2 -8.77 -9.06 -31.43
C ASN A 2 -9.23 -7.68 -30.88
N ALA A 3 -8.80 -6.57 -31.46
CA ALA A 3 -9.25 -5.20 -31.15
C ALA A 3 -10.78 -5.05 -31.07
N ALA A 4 -11.52 -5.86 -31.84
CA ALA A 4 -12.98 -5.88 -31.81
C ALA A 4 -13.56 -6.33 -30.47
N HIS A 5 -12.88 -7.21 -29.73
CA HIS A 5 -13.34 -7.63 -28.38
C HIS A 5 -13.20 -6.51 -27.37
N TYR A 6 -12.10 -5.76 -27.39
CA TYR A 6 -11.93 -4.61 -26.49
C TYR A 6 -13.00 -3.54 -26.74
N GLU A 7 -13.29 -3.22 -27.99
CA GLU A 7 -14.31 -2.20 -28.30
C GLU A 7 -15.70 -2.65 -27.82
N ALA A 8 -16.06 -3.93 -27.99
CA ALA A 8 -17.32 -4.47 -27.49
C ALA A 8 -17.38 -4.42 -25.95
N LEU A 9 -16.27 -4.75 -25.27
CA LEU A 9 -16.16 -4.64 -23.81
C LEU A 9 -16.29 -3.18 -23.35
N LEU A 10 -15.62 -2.24 -24.01
CA LEU A 10 -15.69 -0.83 -23.67
C LEU A 10 -17.11 -0.27 -23.85
N GLN A 11 -17.80 -0.62 -24.93
CA GLN A 11 -19.19 -0.25 -25.16
C GLN A 11 -20.10 -0.83 -24.06
N TYR A 12 -19.88 -2.09 -23.68
CA TYR A 12 -20.61 -2.73 -22.59
C TYR A 12 -20.41 -2.00 -21.27
N MET A 13 -19.16 -1.74 -20.87
CA MET A 13 -18.85 -1.05 -19.60
C MET A 13 -19.44 0.37 -19.57
N ARG A 14 -19.36 1.11 -20.68
CA ARG A 14 -19.97 2.44 -20.78
C ARG A 14 -21.51 2.40 -20.70
N ALA A 15 -22.12 1.39 -21.30
CA ALA A 15 -23.57 1.21 -21.21
C ALA A 15 -24.04 0.89 -19.78
N HIS A 16 -23.17 0.27 -18.95
CA HIS A 16 -23.44 -0.09 -17.57
C HIS A 16 -22.76 0.83 -16.53
N GLN A 17 -22.17 1.94 -16.98
CA GLN A 17 -21.37 2.83 -16.14
C GLN A 17 -22.13 3.34 -14.90
N ALA A 18 -23.40 3.67 -15.03
CA ALA A 18 -24.22 4.09 -13.90
C ALA A 18 -24.48 2.95 -12.90
N ASP A 19 -24.63 1.72 -13.41
CA ASP A 19 -24.82 0.55 -12.54
C ASP A 19 -23.51 0.22 -11.81
N MET A 20 -22.36 0.28 -12.49
CA MET A 20 -21.03 0.11 -11.88
C MET A 20 -20.79 1.13 -10.77
N ALA A 21 -21.10 2.41 -11.04
CA ALA A 21 -20.99 3.48 -10.04
C ALA A 21 -21.89 3.23 -8.81
N ARG A 22 -23.15 2.86 -9.03
CA ARG A 22 -24.10 2.54 -7.96
C ARG A 22 -23.60 1.36 -7.10
N ASP A 23 -23.14 0.28 -7.73
CA ASP A 23 -22.70 -0.91 -7.03
C ASP A 23 -21.41 -0.64 -6.24
N LEU A 24 -20.48 0.18 -6.80
CA LEU A 24 -19.28 0.62 -6.09
C LEU A 24 -19.63 1.53 -4.90
N ILE A 25 -20.53 2.52 -5.08
CA ILE A 25 -21.01 3.36 -3.98
C ILE A 25 -21.62 2.50 -2.87
N ARG A 26 -22.43 1.50 -3.22
CA ARG A 26 -23.05 0.57 -2.27
C ARG A 26 -21.99 -0.16 -1.44
N LEU A 27 -20.95 -0.69 -2.08
CA LEU A 27 -19.86 -1.39 -1.39
C LEU A 27 -19.01 -0.44 -0.55
N CYS A 28 -18.68 0.76 -1.05
CA CYS A 28 -17.85 1.73 -0.33
C CYS A 28 -18.56 2.34 0.90
N ARG A 29 -19.89 2.34 0.93
CA ARG A 29 -20.67 2.78 2.10
C ARG A 29 -20.61 1.82 3.28
N VAL A 30 -20.13 0.60 3.08
CA VAL A 30 -19.84 -0.34 4.16
C VAL A 30 -18.45 -0.07 4.69
N PRO A 31 -18.26 0.43 5.91
CA PRO A 31 -16.94 0.57 6.51
C PRO A 31 -16.22 -0.78 6.55
N SER A 32 -14.89 -0.76 6.39
CA SER A 32 -14.10 -1.99 6.39
C SER A 32 -12.67 -1.75 6.87
N VAL A 33 -12.52 -0.90 7.86
CA VAL A 33 -11.25 -0.73 8.58
C VAL A 33 -11.04 -1.93 9.49
N ARG A 34 -9.85 -2.52 9.44
CA ARG A 34 -9.49 -3.64 10.31
C ARG A 34 -9.67 -3.29 11.78
N SER A 35 -10.27 -4.19 12.53
CA SER A 35 -10.45 -4.08 13.99
C SER A 35 -10.11 -5.40 14.69
N ALA A 36 -10.36 -5.46 16.00
CA ALA A 36 -10.12 -6.66 16.80
C ALA A 36 -10.91 -7.86 16.23
N ALA A 37 -10.26 -9.02 16.21
CA ALA A 37 -10.88 -10.25 15.76
C ALA A 37 -12.08 -10.65 16.65
N GLU A 38 -13.14 -11.13 15.99
CA GLU A 38 -14.30 -11.78 16.62
C GLU A 38 -14.42 -13.22 16.09
N THR A 39 -15.34 -14.01 16.64
CA THR A 39 -15.58 -15.39 16.16
C THR A 39 -15.96 -15.37 14.67
N ASP A 40 -15.20 -16.13 13.87
CA ASP A 40 -15.33 -16.20 12.40
C ASP A 40 -15.20 -14.86 11.65
N MET A 41 -14.64 -13.85 12.31
CA MET A 41 -14.36 -12.51 11.75
C MET A 41 -12.92 -12.11 12.12
N PRO A 42 -11.89 -12.69 11.48
CA PRO A 42 -10.50 -12.53 11.90
C PRO A 42 -9.97 -11.09 11.79
N PHE A 43 -10.60 -10.26 10.97
CA PHE A 43 -10.22 -8.86 10.73
C PHE A 43 -11.24 -7.85 11.27
N GLY A 44 -12.21 -8.34 12.07
CA GLY A 44 -13.25 -7.54 12.69
C GLY A 44 -14.56 -7.49 11.88
N ARG A 45 -15.60 -7.03 12.54
CA ARG A 45 -16.98 -7.05 12.04
C ARG A 45 -17.17 -6.20 10.78
N GLU A 46 -16.53 -5.06 10.67
CA GLU A 46 -16.67 -4.16 9.53
C GLU A 46 -16.12 -4.79 8.25
N CYS A 47 -14.96 -5.44 8.33
CA CYS A 47 -14.37 -6.19 7.23
C CYS A 47 -15.28 -7.37 6.79
N ASP A 48 -15.86 -8.12 7.74
CA ASP A 48 -16.81 -9.20 7.44
C ASP A 48 -18.09 -8.65 6.78
N ASN A 49 -18.61 -7.51 7.24
CA ASN A 49 -19.77 -6.87 6.60
C ASN A 49 -19.50 -6.48 5.15
N ALA A 50 -18.29 -5.98 4.83
CA ALA A 50 -17.91 -5.64 3.48
C ALA A 50 -17.80 -6.88 2.57
N LEU A 51 -17.25 -8.00 3.09
CA LEU A 51 -17.24 -9.27 2.37
C LEU A 51 -18.66 -9.78 2.09
N ARG A 52 -19.57 -9.70 3.07
CA ARG A 52 -20.98 -10.09 2.89
C ARG A 52 -21.70 -9.21 1.87
N GLU A 53 -21.42 -7.92 1.85
CA GLU A 53 -21.98 -6.99 0.87
C GLU A 53 -21.46 -7.31 -0.54
N ALA A 54 -20.16 -7.56 -0.69
CA ALA A 54 -19.57 -8.01 -1.95
C ALA A 54 -20.20 -9.33 -2.41
N ALA A 55 -20.34 -10.32 -1.50
CA ALA A 55 -21.00 -11.59 -1.80
C ALA A 55 -22.47 -11.38 -2.26
N ALA A 56 -23.21 -10.47 -1.62
CA ALA A 56 -24.58 -10.15 -2.02
C ALA A 56 -24.63 -9.58 -3.44
N LEU A 57 -23.76 -8.63 -3.78
CA LEU A 57 -23.67 -8.05 -5.13
C LEU A 57 -23.42 -9.12 -6.20
N TYR A 58 -22.52 -10.06 -5.95
CA TYR A 58 -22.24 -11.15 -6.90
C TYR A 58 -23.43 -12.11 -7.04
N ARG A 59 -24.09 -12.51 -5.93
CA ARG A 59 -25.27 -13.39 -5.94
C ARG A 59 -26.46 -12.74 -6.64
N GLU A 60 -26.73 -11.45 -6.41
CA GLU A 60 -27.79 -10.68 -7.08
C GLU A 60 -27.58 -10.62 -8.61
N ASN A 61 -26.32 -10.71 -9.07
CA ASN A 61 -25.97 -10.78 -10.50
C ASN A 61 -25.86 -12.23 -11.02
N GLY A 62 -26.27 -13.24 -10.22
CA GLY A 62 -26.37 -14.63 -10.63
C GLY A 62 -25.05 -15.40 -10.67
N PHE A 63 -24.07 -14.99 -9.82
CA PHE A 63 -22.82 -15.72 -9.61
C PHE A 63 -22.83 -16.47 -8.30
N ASP A 64 -22.32 -17.70 -8.31
CA ASP A 64 -22.14 -18.50 -7.10
C ASP A 64 -20.96 -17.95 -6.28
N VAL A 65 -21.19 -17.80 -4.98
CA VAL A 65 -20.16 -17.30 -4.05
C VAL A 65 -20.00 -18.26 -2.88
N THR A 66 -18.76 -18.66 -2.63
CA THR A 66 -18.34 -19.41 -1.45
C THR A 66 -17.69 -18.47 -0.44
N GLU A 67 -18.15 -18.54 0.81
CA GLU A 67 -17.64 -17.71 1.91
C GLU A 67 -16.68 -18.52 2.79
N HIS A 68 -15.50 -17.97 3.05
CA HIS A 68 -14.46 -18.50 3.93
C HIS A 68 -14.26 -17.52 5.12
N ASN A 69 -15.32 -17.34 5.90
CA ASN A 69 -15.39 -16.30 6.94
C ASN A 69 -14.27 -16.41 7.97
N ALA A 70 -13.95 -17.63 8.45
CA ALA A 70 -12.87 -17.87 9.40
C ALA A 70 -11.48 -17.49 8.86
N SER A 71 -11.34 -17.41 7.53
CA SER A 71 -10.10 -17.01 6.82
C SER A 71 -10.18 -15.59 6.26
N GLY A 72 -11.36 -14.96 6.30
CA GLY A 72 -11.60 -13.58 5.92
C GLY A 72 -11.54 -13.29 4.42
N TYR A 73 -12.05 -14.23 3.59
CA TYR A 73 -12.17 -14.04 2.14
C TYR A 73 -13.42 -14.72 1.58
N ILE A 74 -13.80 -14.32 0.37
CA ILE A 74 -14.85 -14.97 -0.42
C ILE A 74 -14.35 -15.28 -1.83
N LEU A 75 -14.96 -16.29 -2.48
CA LEU A 75 -14.66 -16.69 -3.85
C LEU A 75 -15.92 -16.67 -4.70
N ALA A 76 -15.84 -16.08 -5.90
CA ALA A 76 -16.83 -16.25 -6.93
C ALA A 76 -16.21 -17.01 -8.13
N HIS A 77 -16.96 -17.89 -8.76
CA HIS A 77 -16.48 -18.70 -9.87
C HIS A 77 -17.31 -18.50 -11.12
N PHE A 78 -16.65 -18.51 -12.28
CA PHE A 78 -17.29 -18.48 -13.59
C PHE A 78 -16.52 -19.36 -14.59
N GLY A 79 -17.25 -20.05 -15.46
CA GLY A 79 -16.66 -20.98 -16.41
C GLY A 79 -16.33 -22.35 -15.79
N ALA A 80 -15.84 -23.28 -16.59
CA ALA A 80 -15.62 -24.69 -16.17
C ALA A 80 -14.34 -25.29 -16.78
N GLY A 81 -13.39 -24.48 -17.27
CA GLY A 81 -12.14 -24.94 -17.86
C GLY A 81 -11.19 -25.59 -16.86
N GLU A 82 -10.22 -26.34 -17.38
CA GLU A 82 -9.14 -26.92 -16.57
C GLU A 82 -8.17 -25.83 -16.09
N LYS A 83 -7.82 -24.86 -16.95
CA LYS A 83 -7.02 -23.69 -16.58
C LYS A 83 -7.86 -22.73 -15.73
N ASN A 84 -7.20 -22.07 -14.78
CA ASN A 84 -7.85 -21.13 -13.87
C ASN A 84 -7.15 -19.77 -13.90
N ILE A 85 -7.91 -18.71 -14.17
CA ILE A 85 -7.45 -17.33 -14.09
C ILE A 85 -8.00 -16.71 -12.81
N GLY A 86 -7.13 -16.20 -11.95
CA GLY A 86 -7.50 -15.48 -10.73
C GLY A 86 -7.68 -13.98 -10.99
N ILE A 87 -8.70 -13.40 -10.39
CA ILE A 87 -8.81 -11.94 -10.21
C ILE A 87 -8.84 -11.69 -8.71
N PHE A 88 -7.85 -10.98 -8.18
CA PHE A 88 -7.67 -10.80 -6.75
C PHE A 88 -7.86 -9.33 -6.36
N ALA A 89 -8.89 -9.05 -5.61
CA ALA A 89 -9.22 -7.73 -5.08
C ALA A 89 -9.39 -7.78 -3.56
N HIS A 90 -9.32 -6.63 -2.90
CA HIS A 90 -9.63 -6.54 -1.48
C HIS A 90 -10.76 -5.57 -1.19
N VAL A 91 -11.41 -5.75 -0.04
CA VAL A 91 -12.51 -4.92 0.42
C VAL A 91 -12.21 -4.19 1.73
N ASP A 92 -11.11 -4.55 2.42
CA ASP A 92 -10.61 -3.76 3.53
C ASP A 92 -10.00 -2.44 3.05
N VAL A 93 -9.89 -1.49 3.95
CA VAL A 93 -9.35 -0.16 3.67
C VAL A 93 -8.50 0.31 4.84
N VAL A 94 -7.55 1.21 4.56
CA VAL A 94 -6.74 1.85 5.59
C VAL A 94 -7.59 2.67 6.58
N PRO A 95 -7.11 2.88 7.82
CA PRO A 95 -7.74 3.77 8.78
C PRO A 95 -7.99 5.17 8.23
N VAL A 96 -9.03 5.82 8.71
CA VAL A 96 -9.44 7.16 8.27
C VAL A 96 -9.50 8.12 9.45
N ASN A 97 -9.11 9.38 9.22
CA ASN A 97 -9.45 10.49 10.10
C ASN A 97 -10.52 11.33 9.41
N GLU A 98 -11.75 11.26 9.89
CA GLU A 98 -12.89 11.94 9.27
C GLU A 98 -12.72 13.48 9.23
N ALA A 99 -11.96 14.05 10.18
CA ALA A 99 -11.74 15.49 10.24
C ALA A 99 -10.92 16.06 9.07
N ASP A 100 -10.17 15.20 8.35
CA ASP A 100 -9.32 15.60 7.22
C ASP A 100 -10.09 15.62 5.89
N TRP A 101 -11.31 15.06 5.85
CA TRP A 101 -12.13 14.98 4.64
C TRP A 101 -12.88 16.28 4.38
N LEU A 102 -12.82 16.78 3.14
CA LEU A 102 -13.36 18.07 2.74
C LEU A 102 -14.65 17.97 1.90
N LEU A 103 -14.70 16.96 1.00
CA LEU A 103 -15.80 16.85 0.02
C LEU A 103 -16.95 15.99 0.51
N THR A 104 -16.66 14.97 1.32
CA THR A 104 -17.62 14.05 1.90
C THR A 104 -17.06 13.44 3.18
N ARG A 105 -17.82 12.61 3.88
CA ARG A 105 -17.26 11.73 4.91
C ARG A 105 -16.70 10.46 4.26
N PRO A 106 -15.71 9.79 4.86
CA PRO A 106 -15.03 8.64 4.26
C PRO A 106 -15.95 7.58 3.66
N PHE A 107 -17.01 7.21 4.36
CA PHE A 107 -17.97 6.16 3.97
C PHE A 107 -19.32 6.69 3.47
N ASP A 108 -19.49 8.02 3.35
CA ASP A 108 -20.63 8.65 2.67
C ASP A 108 -20.28 8.91 1.19
N THR A 109 -19.91 7.85 0.47
CA THR A 109 -19.48 7.94 -0.92
C THR A 109 -20.48 8.68 -1.79
N ILE A 110 -20.00 9.67 -2.54
CA ILE A 110 -20.77 10.53 -3.44
C ILE A 110 -20.26 10.47 -4.86
N GLU A 111 -21.14 10.85 -5.80
CA GLU A 111 -20.77 11.17 -7.17
C GLU A 111 -20.74 12.69 -7.34
N ARG A 112 -19.63 13.21 -7.91
CA ARG A 112 -19.47 14.64 -8.18
C ARG A 112 -18.58 14.84 -9.41
N ASP A 113 -19.06 15.65 -10.36
CA ASP A 113 -18.30 16.07 -11.57
C ASP A 113 -17.69 14.91 -12.37
N GLY A 114 -18.36 13.74 -12.40
CA GLY A 114 -17.88 12.54 -13.10
C GLY A 114 -16.87 11.70 -12.28
N PHE A 115 -16.75 11.98 -10.99
CA PHE A 115 -15.94 11.22 -10.03
C PHE A 115 -16.78 10.62 -8.93
N LEU A 116 -16.39 9.43 -8.47
CA LEU A 116 -16.80 8.89 -7.17
C LEU A 116 -15.78 9.34 -6.13
N ILE A 117 -16.26 9.78 -4.97
CA ILE A 117 -15.40 10.26 -3.88
C ILE A 117 -15.81 9.54 -2.60
N GLY A 118 -14.86 8.86 -1.97
CA GLY A 118 -15.07 8.06 -0.76
C GLY A 118 -13.93 7.08 -0.54
N ARG A 119 -13.75 6.58 0.67
CA ARG A 119 -12.72 5.60 0.99
C ARG A 119 -13.02 4.25 0.30
N GLY A 120 -12.00 3.70 -0.39
CA GLY A 120 -12.08 2.43 -1.09
C GLY A 120 -12.65 2.53 -2.52
N VAL A 121 -12.93 3.75 -3.03
CA VAL A 121 -13.42 3.90 -4.42
C VAL A 121 -12.33 3.59 -5.43
N SER A 122 -11.06 3.80 -5.09
CA SER A 122 -9.90 3.49 -5.92
C SER A 122 -9.15 2.26 -5.41
N ASP A 123 -9.00 2.12 -4.10
CA ASP A 123 -8.18 1.12 -3.43
C ASP A 123 -9.00 0.34 -2.38
N ASP A 124 -9.45 -0.92 -2.65
CA ASP A 124 -9.52 -1.61 -3.96
C ASP A 124 -10.93 -2.21 -4.17
N LYS A 125 -11.98 -1.61 -3.52
CA LYS A 125 -13.37 -2.04 -3.77
C LYS A 125 -13.78 -1.90 -5.23
N SER A 126 -13.12 -1.01 -5.97
CA SER A 126 -13.27 -0.87 -7.42
C SER A 126 -12.81 -2.13 -8.16
N GLY A 127 -11.74 -2.81 -7.74
CA GLY A 127 -11.30 -4.07 -8.29
C GLY A 127 -12.34 -5.17 -8.18
N ALA A 128 -12.99 -5.27 -7.01
CA ALA A 128 -14.11 -6.22 -6.81
C ALA A 128 -15.28 -5.95 -7.76
N ILE A 129 -15.65 -4.68 -8.00
CA ILE A 129 -16.72 -4.31 -8.94
C ILE A 129 -16.28 -4.48 -10.40
N ALA A 130 -15.03 -4.13 -10.74
CA ALA A 130 -14.49 -4.37 -12.09
C ALA A 130 -14.55 -5.87 -12.46
N ALA A 131 -14.17 -6.76 -11.52
CA ALA A 131 -14.26 -8.20 -11.68
C ALA A 131 -15.71 -8.68 -11.86
N LEU A 132 -16.67 -8.15 -11.10
CA LEU A 132 -18.10 -8.45 -11.28
C LEU A 132 -18.57 -8.14 -12.69
N TYR A 133 -18.26 -6.94 -13.20
CA TYR A 133 -18.69 -6.49 -14.53
C TYR A 133 -17.92 -7.17 -15.65
N LEU A 134 -16.67 -7.60 -15.42
CA LEU A 134 -15.94 -8.52 -16.30
C LEU A 134 -16.74 -9.82 -16.49
N LEU A 135 -17.14 -10.50 -15.43
CA LEU A 135 -17.90 -11.74 -15.52
C LEU A 135 -19.25 -11.54 -16.22
N LYS A 136 -19.96 -10.42 -15.93
CA LYS A 136 -21.21 -10.05 -16.60
C LYS A 136 -20.98 -9.83 -18.11
N ALA A 137 -19.97 -9.07 -18.50
CA ALA A 137 -19.65 -8.78 -19.90
C ALA A 137 -19.32 -10.05 -20.69
N VAL A 138 -18.47 -10.93 -20.14
CA VAL A 138 -18.13 -12.21 -20.79
C VAL A 138 -19.37 -13.05 -20.99
N ARG A 139 -20.26 -13.16 -19.99
CA ARG A 139 -21.51 -13.93 -20.06
C ARG A 139 -22.50 -13.36 -21.09
N GLU A 140 -22.75 -12.05 -21.02
CA GLU A 140 -23.82 -11.41 -21.80
C GLU A 140 -23.41 -11.17 -23.27
N LEU A 141 -22.14 -10.86 -23.51
CA LEU A 141 -21.58 -10.74 -24.86
C LEU A 141 -21.19 -12.11 -25.45
N LYS A 142 -21.29 -13.19 -24.67
CA LYS A 142 -20.91 -14.56 -25.07
C LYS A 142 -19.48 -14.62 -25.62
N LEU A 143 -18.56 -13.92 -24.93
CA LEU A 143 -17.16 -13.90 -25.36
C LEU A 143 -16.50 -15.27 -25.15
N PRO A 144 -15.58 -15.68 -26.02
CA PRO A 144 -14.90 -16.96 -25.88
C PRO A 144 -13.99 -16.95 -24.66
N LEU A 145 -14.33 -17.75 -23.66
CA LEU A 145 -13.55 -18.01 -22.47
C LEU A 145 -13.55 -19.51 -22.21
N GLU A 146 -12.38 -20.14 -22.29
CA GLU A 146 -12.20 -21.58 -22.07
C GLU A 146 -11.72 -21.90 -20.67
N SER A 147 -10.98 -20.99 -20.04
CA SER A 147 -10.55 -21.10 -18.65
C SER A 147 -11.69 -20.87 -17.67
N ARG A 148 -11.55 -21.43 -16.47
CA ARG A 148 -12.33 -20.97 -15.31
C ARG A 148 -11.77 -19.63 -14.84
N VAL A 149 -12.62 -18.72 -14.40
CA VAL A 149 -12.23 -17.51 -13.68
C VAL A 149 -12.64 -17.63 -12.22
N THR A 150 -11.70 -17.42 -11.33
CA THR A 150 -11.92 -17.34 -9.87
C THR A 150 -11.68 -15.91 -9.43
N VAL A 151 -12.71 -15.23 -8.91
CA VAL A 151 -12.58 -13.94 -8.26
C VAL A 151 -12.41 -14.15 -6.77
N PHE A 152 -11.29 -13.71 -6.23
CA PHE A 152 -11.01 -13.65 -4.81
C PHE A 152 -11.27 -12.22 -4.32
N MET A 153 -11.98 -12.09 -3.21
CA MET A 153 -12.14 -10.83 -2.49
C MET A 153 -11.71 -11.04 -1.05
N GLY A 154 -10.63 -10.40 -0.66
CA GLY A 154 -10.05 -10.48 0.68
C GLY A 154 -10.38 -9.29 1.56
N ALA A 155 -10.09 -9.39 2.85
CA ALA A 155 -10.34 -8.34 3.83
C ALA A 155 -9.14 -8.07 4.75
N ASN A 156 -7.91 -8.30 4.27
CA ASN A 156 -6.69 -8.03 5.02
C ASN A 156 -5.48 -7.67 4.14
N GLU A 157 -5.68 -7.10 2.97
CA GLU A 157 -4.58 -6.68 2.10
C GLU A 157 -3.73 -5.61 2.79
N GLU A 158 -4.37 -4.53 3.22
CA GLU A 158 -3.78 -3.32 3.80
C GLU A 158 -3.00 -3.55 5.10
N SER A 159 -3.24 -4.66 5.75
CA SER A 159 -2.70 -4.93 7.07
C SER A 159 -2.05 -6.31 7.23
N GLY A 160 -1.55 -6.87 6.11
CA GLY A 160 -0.62 -7.98 6.12
C GLY A 160 -1.03 -9.26 5.40
N MET A 161 -2.08 -9.26 4.57
CA MET A 161 -2.45 -10.33 3.63
C MET A 161 -2.61 -11.72 4.26
N ALA A 162 -3.14 -11.79 5.50
CA ALA A 162 -3.35 -13.07 6.18
C ALA A 162 -4.47 -13.90 5.54
N ASP A 163 -5.45 -13.24 4.95
CA ASP A 163 -6.51 -13.79 4.11
C ASP A 163 -5.97 -14.51 2.88
N LEU A 164 -5.08 -13.86 2.12
CA LEU A 164 -4.44 -14.49 0.96
C LEU A 164 -3.53 -15.63 1.37
N ARG A 165 -2.76 -15.49 2.47
CA ARG A 165 -1.97 -16.61 2.98
C ARG A 165 -2.83 -17.79 3.46
N ALA A 166 -4.06 -17.54 3.92
CA ALA A 166 -5.03 -18.61 4.19
C ALA A 166 -5.49 -19.25 2.88
N PHE A 167 -5.88 -18.44 1.88
CA PHE A 167 -6.25 -18.91 0.55
C PHE A 167 -5.18 -19.82 -0.07
N THR A 168 -3.90 -19.42 -0.04
CA THR A 168 -2.81 -20.22 -0.64
C THR A 168 -2.60 -21.59 0.03
N ARG A 169 -3.08 -21.78 1.26
CA ARG A 169 -3.05 -23.08 1.97
C ARG A 169 -4.32 -23.90 1.74
N GLU A 170 -5.44 -23.24 1.51
CA GLU A 170 -6.78 -23.84 1.49
C GLU A 170 -7.27 -24.17 0.09
N GLN A 171 -6.76 -23.45 -0.93
CA GLN A 171 -7.27 -23.53 -2.30
C GLN A 171 -6.15 -23.82 -3.31
N PRO A 172 -6.48 -24.46 -4.45
CA PRO A 172 -5.58 -24.54 -5.58
C PRO A 172 -5.27 -23.14 -6.12
N LEU A 173 -3.98 -22.88 -6.37
CA LEU A 173 -3.56 -21.62 -6.96
C LEU A 173 -3.98 -21.51 -8.43
N PRO A 174 -4.37 -20.32 -8.92
CA PRO A 174 -4.61 -20.09 -10.33
C PRO A 174 -3.35 -20.30 -11.20
N ASP A 175 -3.52 -20.60 -12.48
CA ASP A 175 -2.42 -20.68 -13.46
C ASP A 175 -1.83 -19.30 -13.78
N ALA A 176 -2.67 -18.26 -13.77
CA ALA A 176 -2.30 -16.85 -13.89
C ALA A 176 -3.29 -15.97 -13.13
N SER A 177 -2.86 -14.79 -12.71
CA SER A 177 -3.73 -13.87 -11.95
C SER A 177 -3.56 -12.42 -12.38
N LEU A 178 -4.65 -11.65 -12.30
CA LEU A 178 -4.65 -10.19 -12.30
C LEU A 178 -5.03 -9.67 -10.92
N VAL A 179 -4.31 -8.66 -10.46
CA VAL A 179 -4.56 -7.95 -9.21
C VAL A 179 -4.85 -6.49 -9.57
N PRO A 180 -6.11 -6.07 -9.59
CA PRO A 180 -6.49 -4.71 -10.01
C PRO A 180 -6.27 -3.68 -8.90
N ASP A 181 -5.05 -3.61 -8.38
CA ASP A 181 -4.63 -2.81 -7.23
C ASP A 181 -3.35 -2.01 -7.55
N GLY A 182 -3.34 -1.38 -8.70
CA GLY A 182 -2.19 -0.57 -9.12
C GLY A 182 -2.47 0.29 -10.33
N GLY A 183 -1.59 0.26 -11.33
CA GLY A 183 -1.65 1.09 -12.53
C GLY A 183 -1.59 0.31 -13.83
N PHE A 184 -1.62 1.04 -14.94
CA PHE A 184 -1.45 0.50 -16.28
C PHE A 184 -0.09 0.93 -16.87
N PRO A 185 0.48 0.17 -17.85
CA PRO A 185 -0.12 -0.99 -18.52
C PRO A 185 -0.17 -2.28 -17.66
N VAL A 186 0.90 -2.63 -16.97
CA VAL A 186 1.00 -3.82 -16.11
C VAL A 186 2.28 -3.72 -15.28
N SER A 187 2.22 -4.10 -14.00
CA SER A 187 3.42 -4.30 -13.19
C SER A 187 3.97 -5.71 -13.40
N LEU A 188 5.28 -5.80 -13.64
CA LEU A 188 6.01 -7.05 -13.77
C LEU A 188 6.86 -7.38 -12.54
N GLY A 189 6.63 -6.70 -11.42
CA GLY A 189 7.33 -7.01 -10.19
C GLY A 189 7.11 -5.99 -9.10
N GLU A 190 7.45 -6.39 -7.89
CA GLU A 190 7.28 -5.61 -6.67
C GLU A 190 8.53 -5.68 -5.81
N ARG A 191 8.86 -4.57 -5.16
CA ARG A 191 9.97 -4.51 -4.21
C ARG A 191 9.66 -5.33 -2.95
N GLY A 192 10.69 -5.93 -2.37
CA GLY A 192 10.62 -6.51 -1.03
C GLY A 192 10.35 -5.42 0.00
N ILE A 193 9.62 -5.77 1.06
CA ILE A 193 9.26 -4.86 2.15
C ILE A 193 9.69 -5.50 3.46
N LEU A 194 10.64 -4.86 4.13
CA LEU A 194 11.09 -5.25 5.46
C LEU A 194 10.76 -4.13 6.44
N ARG A 195 9.90 -4.40 7.43
CA ARG A 195 9.52 -3.47 8.49
C ARG A 195 10.11 -3.91 9.81
N LEU A 196 10.84 -3.01 10.45
CA LEU A 196 11.58 -3.28 11.67
C LEU A 196 11.20 -2.31 12.78
N ASP A 197 11.15 -2.83 14.02
CA ASP A 197 11.07 -2.09 15.26
C ASP A 197 12.47 -2.04 15.89
N ILE A 198 13.03 -0.85 16.01
CA ILE A 198 14.35 -0.62 16.59
C ILE A 198 14.15 -0.06 18.00
N SER A 199 14.45 -0.86 19.02
CA SER A 199 14.21 -0.54 20.42
C SER A 199 15.51 -0.31 21.19
N LEU A 200 15.62 0.81 21.89
CA LEU A 200 16.76 1.10 22.75
C LEU A 200 16.73 0.18 23.99
N ASP A 201 17.86 -0.46 24.31
CA ASP A 201 17.96 -1.42 25.41
C ASP A 201 17.99 -0.73 26.78
N ALA A 202 18.61 0.46 26.87
CA ALA A 202 18.69 1.25 28.09
C ALA A 202 17.96 2.60 27.94
N PRO A 203 17.23 3.09 28.95
CA PRO A 203 16.50 4.35 28.84
C PRO A 203 17.44 5.55 28.65
N LEU A 204 16.97 6.59 27.97
CA LEU A 204 17.62 7.88 27.91
C LEU A 204 17.58 8.56 29.27
N SER A 205 18.60 9.35 29.57
CA SER A 205 18.76 10.00 30.88
C SER A 205 18.12 11.37 30.96
N ASP A 206 18.31 12.19 29.91
CA ASP A 206 17.87 13.57 29.84
C ASP A 206 16.70 13.76 28.86
N VAL A 207 16.64 12.95 27.80
CA VAL A 207 15.51 12.91 26.87
C VAL A 207 14.41 12.03 27.45
N LEU A 208 13.30 12.65 27.85
CA LEU A 208 12.18 11.99 28.54
C LEU A 208 11.26 11.26 27.54
N SER A 209 11.10 11.81 26.34
CA SER A 209 10.31 11.16 25.30
C SER A 209 10.61 11.70 23.92
N LEU A 210 10.39 10.84 22.91
CA LEU A 210 10.41 11.14 21.46
C LEU A 210 9.17 10.46 20.87
N ASN A 211 8.20 11.24 20.40
CA ASN A 211 6.95 10.71 19.87
C ASN A 211 6.57 11.41 18.56
N GLY A 212 6.36 10.66 17.50
CA GLY A 212 5.97 11.18 16.19
C GLY A 212 5.63 10.10 15.19
N GLY A 213 4.97 10.50 14.11
CA GLY A 213 4.55 9.63 13.02
C GLY A 213 3.45 8.64 13.40
N GLU A 214 2.78 8.06 12.41
CA GLU A 214 1.63 7.16 12.62
C GLU A 214 1.70 5.89 11.78
N ALA A 215 2.48 5.89 10.69
CA ALA A 215 2.56 4.77 9.76
C ALA A 215 4.00 4.38 9.43
N TYR A 216 4.26 3.08 9.26
CA TYR A 216 5.58 2.57 8.88
C TYR A 216 6.05 3.09 7.52
N ASN A 217 5.15 3.13 6.54
CA ASN A 217 5.44 3.37 5.13
C ASN A 217 5.56 4.84 4.74
N THR A 218 5.87 5.71 5.70
CA THR A 218 6.07 7.15 5.46
C THR A 218 7.43 7.61 5.99
N VAL A 219 7.89 8.80 5.57
CA VAL A 219 8.94 9.56 6.24
C VAL A 219 8.27 10.45 7.29
N MET A 220 8.72 10.39 8.53
CA MET A 220 8.15 11.13 9.65
C MET A 220 8.31 12.64 9.47
N ALA A 221 7.19 13.34 9.35
CA ALA A 221 7.17 14.79 9.16
C ALA A 221 7.04 15.60 10.47
N GLU A 222 6.54 14.98 11.54
CA GLU A 222 6.33 15.66 12.82
C GLU A 222 6.81 14.80 13.98
N LEU A 223 7.54 15.45 14.91
CA LEU A 223 8.05 14.81 16.11
C LEU A 223 7.96 15.76 17.28
N THR A 224 7.42 15.31 18.42
CA THR A 224 7.50 15.99 19.72
C THR A 224 8.48 15.27 20.60
N ALA A 225 9.49 15.98 21.12
CA ALA A 225 10.37 15.50 22.16
C ALA A 225 10.14 16.28 23.47
N ARG A 226 10.35 15.63 24.62
CA ARG A 226 10.44 16.25 25.93
C ARG A 226 11.81 15.98 26.51
N VAL A 227 12.52 17.03 26.91
CA VAL A 227 13.87 16.95 27.42
C VAL A 227 13.92 17.63 28.81
N LYS A 228 14.63 17.05 29.79
CA LYS A 228 14.80 17.65 31.10
C LYS A 228 15.36 19.05 30.97
N LYS A 229 14.70 20.00 31.62
CA LYS A 229 15.14 21.40 31.56
C LYS A 229 16.40 21.61 32.35
N SER A 230 17.38 22.26 31.73
CA SER A 230 18.54 22.87 32.44
C SER A 230 18.79 24.25 31.83
N GLY A 231 19.45 25.13 32.63
CA GLY A 231 19.83 26.45 32.14
C GLY A 231 20.79 26.39 30.93
N ALA A 232 21.67 25.39 30.92
CA ALA A 232 22.59 25.13 29.81
C ALA A 232 21.85 24.74 28.53
N LEU A 233 20.90 23.79 28.62
CA LEU A 233 20.08 23.36 27.49
C LEU A 233 19.23 24.51 26.94
N ALA A 234 18.57 25.28 27.80
CA ALA A 234 17.77 26.44 27.38
C ALA A 234 18.62 27.48 26.65
N SER A 235 19.81 27.78 27.17
CA SER A 235 20.75 28.70 26.55
C SER A 235 21.26 28.20 25.19
N TRP A 236 21.55 26.91 25.11
CA TRP A 236 22.02 26.26 23.89
C TRP A 236 20.94 26.27 22.81
N LEU A 237 19.69 25.90 23.13
CA LEU A 237 18.57 25.95 22.19
C LEU A 237 18.26 27.38 21.71
N ASN A 238 18.34 28.39 22.58
CA ASN A 238 18.15 29.77 22.21
C ASN A 238 19.23 30.28 21.21
N ALA A 239 20.44 29.73 21.27
CA ALA A 239 21.50 30.04 20.31
C ALA A 239 21.31 29.32 18.95
N HIS A 240 20.49 28.27 18.90
CA HIS A 240 20.21 27.45 17.70
C HIS A 240 18.75 27.59 17.24
N THR A 241 18.34 28.84 16.92
CA THR A 241 16.98 29.10 16.41
C THR A 241 16.85 28.55 14.99
N LEU A 242 15.95 27.59 14.79
CA LEU A 242 15.73 26.90 13.52
C LEU A 242 14.25 27.00 13.10
N PRO A 243 13.94 27.27 11.82
CA PRO A 243 12.56 27.49 11.36
C PRO A 243 11.67 26.25 11.46
N TRP A 244 12.27 25.06 11.57
CA TRP A 244 11.57 23.78 11.68
C TRP A 244 11.45 23.30 13.13
N LEU A 245 11.94 24.04 14.13
CA LEU A 245 11.92 23.66 15.55
C LEU A 245 11.22 24.74 16.36
N SER A 246 10.23 24.36 17.15
CA SER A 246 9.67 25.20 18.21
C SER A 246 9.99 24.62 19.59
N VAL A 247 10.26 25.52 20.55
CA VAL A 247 10.62 25.17 21.93
C VAL A 247 9.59 25.79 22.86
N THR A 248 8.99 24.96 23.72
CA THR A 248 8.03 25.39 24.75
C THR A 248 8.52 24.98 26.13
N ASP A 249 8.49 25.91 27.06
CA ASP A 249 8.86 25.67 28.47
C ASP A 249 7.67 25.05 29.22
N GLU A 250 7.81 23.81 29.70
CA GLU A 250 6.82 23.08 30.48
C GLU A 250 7.21 22.96 31.98
N GLY A 251 8.08 23.85 32.46
CA GLY A 251 8.54 23.89 33.86
C GLY A 251 9.75 23.00 34.07
N GLU A 252 9.60 21.73 34.36
CA GLU A 252 10.72 20.77 34.59
C GLU A 252 11.26 20.19 33.26
N ALA A 253 10.56 20.36 32.16
CA ALA A 253 10.96 19.92 30.83
C ALA A 253 10.86 21.04 29.80
N LEU A 254 11.63 20.91 28.72
CA LEU A 254 11.42 21.64 27.48
C LEU A 254 10.76 20.70 26.48
N ARG A 255 9.66 21.15 25.88
CA ARG A 255 9.02 20.50 24.75
C ARG A 255 9.62 21.04 23.46
N LEU A 256 10.04 20.15 22.59
CA LEU A 256 10.63 20.41 21.30
C LEU A 256 9.71 19.82 20.22
N ASP A 257 9.07 20.68 19.42
CA ASP A 257 8.25 20.23 18.29
C ASP A 257 9.05 20.46 17.02
N ALA A 258 9.48 19.36 16.39
CA ALA A 258 10.29 19.35 15.18
C ALA A 258 9.43 19.02 13.96
N LYS A 259 9.65 19.76 12.85
CA LYS A 259 9.01 19.53 11.55
C LYS A 259 10.00 19.03 10.51
N GLY A 260 9.57 18.07 9.74
CA GLY A 260 10.24 17.54 8.56
C GLY A 260 9.37 17.70 7.32
N VAL A 261 9.52 16.74 6.38
CA VAL A 261 8.74 16.67 5.14
C VAL A 261 8.31 15.23 4.95
N ALA A 262 7.02 14.97 4.85
CA ALA A 262 6.50 13.63 4.58
C ALA A 262 6.81 13.18 3.16
N SER A 263 7.02 11.89 2.98
CA SER A 263 7.01 11.21 1.69
C SER A 263 6.70 9.73 1.89
N HIS A 264 6.34 9.03 0.83
CA HIS A 264 6.15 7.58 0.89
C HIS A 264 7.50 6.84 1.02
N ALA A 265 7.54 5.74 1.78
CA ALA A 265 8.76 4.96 2.04
C ALA A 265 9.43 4.37 0.78
N ALA A 266 8.70 4.23 -0.33
CA ALA A 266 9.29 3.85 -1.61
C ALA A 266 10.14 4.98 -2.25
N ASN A 267 9.89 6.24 -1.86
CA ASN A 267 10.58 7.43 -2.38
C ASN A 267 11.05 8.35 -1.24
N PRO A 268 11.80 7.84 -0.25
CA PRO A 268 12.12 8.58 0.98
C PRO A 268 13.02 9.80 0.72
N HIS A 269 13.72 9.84 -0.40
CA HIS A 269 14.55 10.97 -0.84
C HIS A 269 13.74 12.27 -1.13
N GLN A 270 12.42 12.16 -1.28
CA GLN A 270 11.51 13.29 -1.44
C GLN A 270 11.07 13.88 -0.09
N GLY A 271 11.35 13.17 1.00
CA GLY A 271 11.03 13.58 2.36
C GLY A 271 12.24 14.03 3.17
N ASP A 272 11.99 14.43 4.42
CA ASP A 272 13.03 14.76 5.39
C ASP A 272 12.54 14.46 6.81
N SER A 273 13.14 13.47 7.46
CA SER A 273 12.69 12.97 8.76
C SER A 273 12.88 13.97 9.89
N ALA A 274 11.78 14.31 10.58
CA ALA A 274 11.81 15.14 11.78
C ALA A 274 12.65 14.50 12.91
N LEU A 275 12.65 13.15 13.02
CA LEU A 275 13.48 12.43 13.98
C LEU A 275 14.97 12.61 13.65
N ARG A 276 15.37 12.42 12.40
CA ARG A 276 16.75 12.67 11.97
C ARG A 276 17.19 14.09 12.28
N ARG A 277 16.39 15.09 11.88
CA ARG A 277 16.71 16.51 12.14
C ARG A 277 16.95 16.79 13.62
N LEU A 278 16.04 16.33 14.48
CA LEU A 278 16.15 16.59 15.91
C LEU A 278 17.31 15.83 16.54
N CYS A 279 17.54 14.56 16.17
CA CYS A 279 18.66 13.78 16.66
C CYS A 279 20.02 14.40 16.25
N THR A 280 20.16 14.83 14.99
CA THR A 280 21.36 15.52 14.49
C THR A 280 21.62 16.83 15.26
N LEU A 281 20.57 17.58 15.60
CA LEU A 281 20.73 18.79 16.39
C LEU A 281 21.18 18.47 17.84
N LEU A 282 20.51 17.53 18.49
CA LEU A 282 20.71 17.28 19.93
C LEU A 282 22.00 16.50 20.24
N GLU A 283 22.55 15.70 19.30
CA GLU A 283 23.84 15.02 19.52
C GLU A 283 25.01 16.00 19.76
N GLU A 284 24.90 17.23 19.23
CA GLU A 284 25.89 18.28 19.42
C GLU A 284 25.72 19.05 20.74
N CYS A 285 24.62 18.82 21.48
CA CYS A 285 24.27 19.59 22.68
C CYS A 285 25.02 19.09 23.92
N ASP A 286 26.07 19.78 24.31
CA ASP A 286 26.90 19.46 25.50
C ASP A 286 26.13 19.52 26.84
N ALA A 287 24.92 20.09 26.85
CA ALA A 287 24.05 20.11 28.02
C ALA A 287 23.34 18.75 28.26
N LEU A 288 23.38 17.82 27.30
CA LEU A 288 22.88 16.45 27.44
C LEU A 288 23.99 15.50 27.89
N SER A 289 23.59 14.39 28.51
CA SER A 289 24.52 13.33 28.91
C SER A 289 25.24 12.75 27.70
N THR A 290 26.46 12.23 27.91
CA THR A 290 27.22 11.54 26.86
C THR A 290 26.48 10.31 26.34
N HIS A 291 25.71 9.62 27.20
CA HIS A 291 24.89 8.50 26.81
C HIS A 291 23.80 8.94 25.81
N ASP A 292 22.99 9.95 26.16
CA ASP A 292 21.89 10.42 25.30
C ASP A 292 22.43 10.94 23.96
N ARG A 293 23.51 11.72 23.99
CA ARG A 293 24.18 12.20 22.76
C ARG A 293 24.64 11.05 21.87
N GLY A 294 25.23 10.01 22.46
CA GLY A 294 25.67 8.84 21.71
C GLY A 294 24.50 8.09 21.05
N VAL A 295 23.39 7.93 21.76
CA VAL A 295 22.18 7.30 21.22
C VAL A 295 21.56 8.16 20.09
N LEU A 296 21.43 9.48 20.32
CA LEU A 296 20.87 10.40 19.31
C LEU A 296 21.75 10.46 18.07
N GLY A 297 23.09 10.48 18.25
CA GLY A 297 24.04 10.40 17.13
C GLY A 297 23.93 9.10 16.33
N ALA A 298 23.72 7.95 17.00
CA ALA A 298 23.48 6.69 16.32
C ALA A 298 22.19 6.73 15.48
N VAL A 299 21.10 7.29 16.02
CA VAL A 299 19.85 7.48 15.27
C VAL A 299 20.03 8.44 14.09
N ALA A 300 20.71 9.57 14.31
CA ALA A 300 21.02 10.54 13.26
C ALA A 300 21.84 9.92 12.13
N LEU A 301 22.86 9.12 12.47
CA LEU A 301 23.68 8.39 11.51
C LEU A 301 22.86 7.32 10.76
N ALA A 302 22.05 6.54 11.47
CA ALA A 302 21.22 5.51 10.85
C ALA A 302 20.24 6.08 9.80
N LEU A 303 19.79 7.31 10.00
CA LEU A 303 18.85 8.02 9.13
C LEU A 303 19.52 9.09 8.25
N SER A 304 20.86 9.11 8.16
CA SER A 304 21.60 10.15 7.44
C SER A 304 21.45 10.09 5.93
N ASP A 305 21.14 8.91 5.40
CA ASP A 305 20.80 8.67 3.99
C ASP A 305 19.52 7.84 3.88
N THR A 306 18.99 7.76 2.68
CA THR A 306 17.76 7.03 2.38
C THR A 306 17.99 5.76 1.57
N ASN A 307 19.24 5.38 1.32
CA ASN A 307 19.62 4.18 0.55
C ASN A 307 20.34 3.11 1.39
N GLY A 308 20.47 3.33 2.70
CA GLY A 308 21.07 2.38 3.64
C GLY A 308 22.59 2.30 3.60
N THR A 309 23.28 3.29 3.00
CA THR A 309 24.76 3.34 2.96
C THR A 309 25.35 3.42 4.35
N ALA A 310 24.86 4.30 5.21
CA ALA A 310 25.33 4.46 6.59
C ALA A 310 25.09 3.20 7.45
N LEU A 311 24.08 2.42 7.10
CA LEU A 311 23.73 1.16 7.76
C LEU A 311 24.46 -0.07 7.16
N GLY A 312 25.23 0.10 6.07
CA GLY A 312 25.94 -0.98 5.39
C GLY A 312 25.02 -1.98 4.67
N VAL A 313 23.80 -1.56 4.32
CA VAL A 313 22.79 -2.39 3.63
C VAL A 313 22.45 -1.90 2.22
N ALA A 314 23.10 -0.84 1.75
CA ALA A 314 22.86 -0.33 0.41
C ALA A 314 22.98 -1.43 -0.65
N ASP A 315 22.03 -1.46 -1.57
CA ASP A 315 21.96 -2.39 -2.69
C ASP A 315 21.31 -1.71 -3.89
N HIS A 316 21.67 -2.16 -5.09
CA HIS A 316 21.10 -1.70 -6.35
C HIS A 316 20.63 -2.88 -7.18
N ASP A 317 19.35 -2.99 -7.38
CA ASP A 317 18.75 -3.93 -8.31
C ASP A 317 18.55 -3.23 -9.67
N GLY A 318 19.06 -3.85 -10.74
CA GLY A 318 19.01 -3.26 -12.08
C GLY A 318 17.59 -3.08 -12.64
N VAL A 319 16.58 -3.74 -12.02
CA VAL A 319 15.17 -3.69 -12.41
C VAL A 319 14.33 -2.93 -11.39
N LEU A 320 14.46 -3.29 -10.11
CA LEU A 320 13.68 -2.72 -9.01
C LEU A 320 14.32 -1.46 -8.40
N GLY A 321 15.53 -1.10 -8.81
CA GLY A 321 16.24 0.10 -8.40
C GLY A 321 16.96 -0.01 -7.05
N ASP A 322 17.27 1.13 -6.45
CA ASP A 322 18.04 1.20 -5.21
C ASP A 322 17.22 0.75 -4.00
N LEU A 323 17.87 0.08 -3.04
CA LEU A 323 17.31 -0.13 -1.71
C LEU A 323 16.95 1.23 -1.08
N THR A 324 15.82 1.31 -0.41
CA THR A 324 15.41 2.52 0.32
C THR A 324 15.15 2.24 1.79
N VAL A 325 15.44 3.24 2.63
CA VAL A 325 15.23 3.23 4.08
C VAL A 325 14.41 4.45 4.47
N ALA A 326 13.28 4.24 5.12
CA ALA A 326 12.43 5.28 5.68
C ALA A 326 12.19 5.04 7.17
N ASN A 327 11.94 6.12 7.91
CA ASN A 327 11.55 6.09 9.32
C ASN A 327 10.16 6.71 9.47
N GLY A 328 9.18 5.90 9.85
CA GLY A 328 7.78 6.33 9.91
C GLY A 328 7.28 6.68 11.31
N ILE A 329 7.72 5.96 12.33
CA ILE A 329 7.19 6.06 13.69
C ILE A 329 8.34 6.20 14.68
N ALA A 330 8.15 7.00 15.72
CA ALA A 330 8.96 7.02 16.94
C ALA A 330 8.05 7.10 18.15
N ARG A 331 8.34 6.33 19.20
CA ARG A 331 7.58 6.28 20.45
C ARG A 331 8.51 6.11 21.65
N THR A 332 8.12 6.69 22.76
CA THR A 332 8.69 6.36 24.05
C THR A 332 7.58 5.84 24.95
N GLU A 333 7.64 4.54 25.24
CA GLU A 333 6.66 3.85 26.07
C GLU A 333 7.35 3.25 27.30
N ASN A 334 6.82 3.50 28.49
CA ASN A 334 7.40 3.03 29.74
C ASN A 334 8.90 3.36 29.90
N GLY A 335 9.33 4.53 29.40
CA GLY A 335 10.72 4.98 29.41
C GLY A 335 11.63 4.33 28.37
N ARG A 336 11.11 3.44 27.52
CA ARG A 336 11.86 2.80 26.44
C ARG A 336 11.58 3.52 25.12
N PHE A 337 12.62 4.03 24.49
CA PHE A 337 12.57 4.63 23.17
C PHE A 337 12.60 3.54 22.09
N MET A 338 11.75 3.69 21.08
CA MET A 338 11.76 2.87 19.87
C MET A 338 11.47 3.73 18.65
N PHE A 339 11.96 3.31 17.48
CA PHE A 339 11.58 3.86 16.20
C PHE A 339 11.52 2.75 15.16
N THR A 340 10.86 3.04 14.02
CA THR A 340 10.65 2.04 12.96
C THR A 340 11.50 2.32 11.75
N LEU A 341 11.84 1.25 11.02
CA LEU A 341 12.37 1.32 9.66
C LEU A 341 11.45 0.58 8.71
N ASP A 342 11.11 1.19 7.57
CA ASP A 342 10.53 0.54 6.40
C ASP A 342 11.61 0.53 5.30
N ILE A 343 12.03 -0.68 4.92
CA ILE A 343 13.09 -0.89 3.96
C ILE A 343 12.49 -1.55 2.72
N ARG A 344 12.72 -0.94 1.54
CA ARG A 344 12.34 -1.51 0.26
C ARG A 344 13.59 -2.01 -0.44
N HIS A 345 13.58 -3.26 -0.91
CA HIS A 345 14.75 -3.90 -1.51
C HIS A 345 14.42 -4.64 -2.80
N GLY A 346 15.41 -4.90 -3.62
CA GLY A 346 15.33 -5.74 -4.81
C GLY A 346 15.45 -7.23 -4.50
N GLU A 347 15.63 -8.03 -5.55
CA GLU A 347 15.78 -9.49 -5.45
C GLU A 347 17.21 -9.92 -5.07
N HIS A 348 18.23 -9.03 -5.16
CA HIS A 348 19.63 -9.35 -4.88
C HIS A 348 19.91 -9.61 -3.41
N VAL A 349 19.10 -9.06 -2.52
CA VAL A 349 19.24 -9.19 -1.06
C VAL A 349 17.92 -9.61 -0.44
N SER A 350 17.97 -10.48 0.56
CA SER A 350 16.80 -10.89 1.32
C SER A 350 16.61 -10.03 2.57
N GLY A 351 15.36 -9.93 3.07
CA GLY A 351 15.07 -9.30 4.37
C GLY A 351 15.88 -9.92 5.52
N ALA A 352 16.16 -11.22 5.47
CA ALA A 352 16.98 -11.92 6.46
C ALA A 352 18.46 -11.43 6.44
N GLU A 353 19.07 -11.26 5.27
CA GLU A 353 20.44 -10.74 5.14
C GLU A 353 20.54 -9.29 5.58
N ILE A 354 19.56 -8.45 5.19
CA ILE A 354 19.47 -7.07 5.65
C ILE A 354 19.36 -7.04 7.18
N THR A 355 18.44 -7.82 7.74
CA THR A 355 18.22 -7.89 9.19
C THR A 355 19.47 -8.33 9.95
N ALA A 356 20.25 -9.28 9.42
CA ALA A 356 21.48 -9.74 10.06
C ALA A 356 22.52 -8.62 10.18
N LYS A 357 22.75 -7.86 9.10
CA LYS A 357 23.66 -6.69 9.10
C LYS A 357 23.18 -5.60 10.07
N LEU A 358 21.86 -5.31 10.04
CA LEU A 358 21.29 -4.29 10.92
C LEU A 358 21.35 -4.69 12.39
N ARG A 359 21.17 -5.97 12.74
CA ARG A 359 21.37 -6.45 14.12
C ARG A 359 22.78 -6.23 14.63
N GLU A 360 23.79 -6.42 13.81
CA GLU A 360 25.18 -6.12 14.17
C GLU A 360 25.37 -4.62 14.37
N TRP A 361 24.90 -3.81 13.40
CA TRP A 361 25.05 -2.35 13.47
C TRP A 361 24.32 -1.75 14.68
N PHE A 362 23.04 -2.04 14.85
CA PHE A 362 22.21 -1.52 15.94
C PHE A 362 22.62 -2.09 17.30
N GLY A 363 23.01 -3.37 17.37
CA GLY A 363 23.52 -4.00 18.59
C GLY A 363 24.79 -3.32 19.11
N ALA A 364 25.70 -2.89 18.24
CA ALA A 364 26.88 -2.12 18.61
C ALA A 364 26.55 -0.73 19.23
N HIS A 365 25.33 -0.23 18.99
CA HIS A 365 24.82 1.07 19.49
C HIS A 365 23.79 0.92 20.62
N GLY A 366 23.59 -0.27 21.16
CA GLY A 366 22.70 -0.51 22.31
C GLY A 366 21.22 -0.61 21.94
N PHE A 367 20.91 -1.05 20.71
CA PHE A 367 19.54 -1.28 20.27
C PHE A 367 19.31 -2.75 19.94
N SER A 368 18.09 -3.20 20.15
CA SER A 368 17.56 -4.49 19.70
C SER A 368 16.59 -4.32 18.52
N ILE A 369 16.42 -5.37 17.70
CA ILE A 369 15.57 -5.35 16.50
C ILE A 369 14.45 -6.39 16.61
N GLY A 370 13.20 -5.93 16.49
CA GLY A 370 12.02 -6.71 16.21
C GLY A 370 11.67 -6.67 14.71
N ILE A 371 11.20 -7.79 14.16
CA ILE A 371 10.66 -7.83 12.79
C ILE A 371 9.15 -7.69 12.88
N HIS A 372 8.62 -6.60 12.29
CA HIS A 372 7.19 -6.35 12.19
C HIS A 372 6.60 -7.02 10.95
N GLY A 373 7.33 -7.02 9.84
CA GLY A 373 6.92 -7.66 8.58
C GLY A 373 8.11 -7.85 7.65
N ASP A 374 8.06 -8.93 6.86
CA ASP A 374 9.06 -9.24 5.83
C ASP A 374 8.35 -9.88 4.65
N SER A 375 8.52 -9.32 3.46
CA SER A 375 8.03 -9.86 2.21
C SER A 375 9.08 -9.72 1.12
N SER A 376 9.29 -10.79 0.35
CA SER A 376 10.29 -10.83 -0.70
C SER A 376 9.94 -9.93 -1.88
N ALA A 377 10.96 -9.44 -2.59
CA ALA A 377 10.81 -8.90 -3.92
C ALA A 377 10.56 -10.02 -4.92
N PHE A 378 9.97 -9.68 -6.06
CA PHE A 378 9.90 -10.56 -7.22
C PHE A 378 9.85 -9.75 -8.52
N THR A 379 10.32 -10.37 -9.62
CA THR A 379 10.16 -9.86 -10.97
C THR A 379 9.71 -10.95 -11.92
N ILE A 380 8.96 -10.58 -12.94
CA ILE A 380 8.59 -11.43 -14.07
C ILE A 380 9.30 -10.86 -15.30
N PRO A 381 10.07 -11.68 -16.07
CA PRO A 381 10.72 -11.20 -17.29
C PRO A 381 9.71 -10.61 -18.29
N GLU A 382 10.08 -9.50 -18.96
CA GLU A 382 9.19 -8.89 -19.97
C GLU A 382 8.88 -9.87 -21.10
N GLU A 383 9.81 -10.79 -21.41
CA GLU A 383 9.66 -11.83 -22.44
C GLU A 383 8.72 -12.98 -22.03
N HIS A 384 8.28 -13.02 -20.77
CA HIS A 384 7.35 -14.05 -20.32
C HIS A 384 6.07 -14.03 -21.15
N PRO A 385 5.58 -15.18 -21.69
CA PRO A 385 4.45 -15.19 -22.62
C PRO A 385 3.19 -14.50 -22.12
N LEU A 386 2.88 -14.65 -20.81
CA LEU A 386 1.72 -13.99 -20.19
C LEU A 386 1.93 -12.48 -20.07
N ALA A 387 3.14 -12.03 -19.71
CA ALA A 387 3.48 -10.60 -19.66
C ALA A 387 3.34 -9.95 -21.03
N GLN A 388 3.86 -10.59 -22.08
CA GLN A 388 3.73 -10.13 -23.46
C GLN A 388 2.25 -10.06 -23.90
N ALA A 389 1.44 -11.07 -23.57
CA ALA A 389 0.01 -11.07 -23.89
C ALA A 389 -0.72 -9.88 -23.26
N LEU A 390 -0.42 -9.55 -22.02
CA LEU A 390 -1.00 -8.40 -21.31
C LEU A 390 -0.55 -7.06 -21.92
N LEU A 391 0.77 -6.93 -22.15
CA LEU A 391 1.35 -5.69 -22.67
C LEU A 391 0.91 -5.39 -24.10
N GLU A 392 0.87 -6.39 -24.97
CA GLU A 392 0.34 -6.27 -26.33
C GLU A 392 -1.15 -5.90 -26.35
N THR A 393 -1.91 -6.48 -25.42
CA THR A 393 -3.34 -6.15 -25.24
C THR A 393 -3.50 -4.68 -24.88
N PHE A 394 -2.73 -4.20 -23.92
CA PHE A 394 -2.77 -2.79 -23.53
C PHE A 394 -2.35 -1.86 -24.69
N ARG A 395 -1.24 -2.17 -25.38
CA ARG A 395 -0.75 -1.38 -26.52
C ARG A 395 -1.80 -1.26 -27.61
N ALA A 396 -2.41 -2.39 -27.97
CA ALA A 396 -3.44 -2.41 -29.02
C ALA A 396 -4.71 -1.65 -28.63
N ALA A 397 -5.17 -1.80 -27.38
CA ALA A 397 -6.41 -1.20 -26.89
C ALA A 397 -6.27 0.29 -26.55
N SER A 398 -5.13 0.71 -26.01
CA SER A 398 -4.86 2.11 -25.64
C SER A 398 -4.40 2.97 -26.84
N GLY A 399 -3.98 2.33 -27.95
CA GLY A 399 -3.35 3.03 -29.08
C GLY A 399 -1.94 3.55 -28.76
N ASN A 400 -1.32 3.10 -27.68
CA ASN A 400 0.04 3.45 -27.28
C ASN A 400 1.01 2.27 -27.51
N PRO A 401 1.64 2.18 -28.70
CA PRO A 401 2.55 1.07 -29.01
C PRO A 401 3.84 1.09 -28.18
N ASP A 402 4.19 2.23 -27.62
CA ASP A 402 5.43 2.41 -26.83
C ASP A 402 5.23 2.21 -25.32
N ALA A 403 4.02 1.80 -24.91
CA ALA A 403 3.74 1.52 -23.50
C ALA A 403 4.72 0.48 -22.95
N ARG A 404 5.30 0.76 -21.78
CA ARG A 404 6.25 -0.12 -21.10
C ARG A 404 5.64 -0.63 -19.79
N PRO A 405 5.98 -1.84 -19.36
CA PRO A 405 5.62 -2.29 -18.05
C PRO A 405 6.29 -1.41 -16.99
N TYR A 406 5.81 -1.50 -15.77
CA TYR A 406 6.41 -0.81 -14.62
C TYR A 406 6.66 -1.80 -13.48
N TYR A 407 7.32 -1.33 -12.43
CA TYR A 407 7.62 -2.10 -11.23
C TYR A 407 7.15 -1.32 -10.00
N MET A 408 6.51 -1.99 -9.06
CA MET A 408 5.92 -1.34 -7.90
C MET A 408 6.91 -1.23 -6.74
N GLY A 409 6.92 -0.05 -6.13
CA GLY A 409 7.63 0.16 -4.86
C GLY A 409 6.85 -0.37 -3.64
N GLY A 410 5.55 -0.66 -3.81
CA GLY A 410 4.65 -1.27 -2.84
C GLY A 410 4.59 -2.79 -2.97
N GLY A 411 3.60 -3.39 -2.33
CA GLY A 411 3.31 -4.81 -2.43
C GLY A 411 1.81 -5.02 -2.47
N THR A 412 1.36 -5.97 -3.30
CA THR A 412 -0.03 -6.38 -3.45
C THR A 412 -0.15 -7.89 -3.26
N TYR A 413 -1.33 -8.43 -3.48
CA TYR A 413 -1.55 -9.87 -3.48
C TYR A 413 -0.66 -10.64 -4.48
N CYS A 414 -0.06 -9.99 -5.48
CA CYS A 414 0.89 -10.61 -6.40
C CYS A 414 2.04 -11.33 -5.69
N LYS A 415 2.48 -10.87 -4.52
CA LYS A 415 3.59 -11.47 -3.76
C LYS A 415 3.44 -12.94 -3.40
N TYR A 416 2.21 -13.43 -3.32
CA TYR A 416 1.92 -14.81 -2.89
C TYR A 416 1.32 -15.69 -3.99
N LEU A 417 1.24 -15.18 -5.20
CA LEU A 417 0.58 -15.85 -6.32
C LEU A 417 1.57 -16.11 -7.47
N PRO A 418 1.53 -17.28 -8.10
CA PRO A 418 2.32 -17.53 -9.30
C PRO A 418 1.73 -16.75 -10.49
N ASN A 419 2.59 -16.28 -11.40
CA ASN A 419 2.17 -15.60 -12.63
C ASN A 419 1.10 -14.52 -12.38
N ALA A 420 1.31 -13.70 -11.33
CA ALA A 420 0.39 -12.64 -10.95
C ALA A 420 0.89 -11.26 -11.41
N PHE A 421 -0.02 -10.47 -11.92
CA PHE A 421 0.25 -9.18 -12.54
C PHE A 421 -0.65 -8.11 -11.97
N THR A 422 -0.06 -7.02 -11.46
CA THR A 422 -0.84 -5.88 -10.98
C THR A 422 -1.24 -4.99 -12.16
N VAL A 423 -2.51 -4.59 -12.17
CA VAL A 423 -3.11 -3.67 -13.14
C VAL A 423 -3.92 -2.60 -12.42
N GLY A 424 -4.41 -1.58 -13.11
CA GLY A 424 -5.15 -0.50 -12.47
C GLY A 424 -6.67 -0.63 -12.57
N THR A 425 -7.38 0.13 -11.74
CA THR A 425 -8.85 0.24 -11.77
C THR A 425 -9.34 1.53 -12.42
N THR A 426 -8.44 2.44 -12.83
CA THR A 426 -8.81 3.69 -13.51
C THR A 426 -7.87 4.02 -14.66
N MET A 427 -8.40 4.66 -15.70
CA MET A 427 -7.64 5.12 -16.87
C MET A 427 -8.04 6.55 -17.25
N GLY A 428 -7.21 7.52 -16.88
CA GLY A 428 -7.42 8.95 -17.17
C GLY A 428 -8.51 9.58 -16.30
N GLY A 429 -8.86 10.81 -16.63
CA GLY A 429 -9.70 11.71 -15.86
C GLY A 429 -8.93 12.95 -15.46
N ASP A 430 -9.58 14.10 -15.47
CA ASP A 430 -8.96 15.37 -15.02
C ASP A 430 -9.52 15.75 -13.64
N ALA A 431 -8.88 15.27 -12.60
CA ALA A 431 -9.29 15.53 -11.22
C ALA A 431 -9.10 16.98 -10.76
N ARG A 432 -8.47 17.84 -11.57
CA ARG A 432 -8.34 19.28 -11.25
C ARG A 432 -9.71 19.96 -11.10
N VAL A 433 -10.76 19.41 -11.70
CA VAL A 433 -12.16 19.89 -11.51
C VAL A 433 -12.61 19.79 -10.05
N LEU A 434 -12.04 18.90 -9.25
CA LEU A 434 -12.38 18.73 -7.83
C LEU A 434 -11.73 19.79 -6.95
N ASN A 435 -10.71 20.49 -7.45
CA ASN A 435 -9.98 21.55 -6.75
C ASN A 435 -9.49 21.14 -5.35
N LEU A 436 -8.94 19.93 -5.24
CA LEU A 436 -8.42 19.39 -3.98
C LEU A 436 -7.06 19.99 -3.62
N PRO A 437 -6.78 20.21 -2.34
CA PRO A 437 -5.45 20.63 -1.89
C PRO A 437 -4.44 19.49 -2.03
N ALA A 438 -3.15 19.84 -1.93
CA ALA A 438 -2.08 18.85 -1.90
C ALA A 438 -2.28 17.86 -0.73
N GLY A 439 -2.06 16.57 -0.99
CA GLY A 439 -2.26 15.49 -0.02
C GLY A 439 -3.69 14.94 0.05
N HIS A 440 -4.58 15.38 -0.86
CA HIS A 440 -5.93 14.83 -1.00
C HIS A 440 -6.11 14.16 -2.36
N GLY A 441 -7.02 13.19 -2.41
CA GLY A 441 -7.49 12.55 -3.64
C GLY A 441 -6.79 11.25 -4.01
N GLU A 442 -5.57 11.03 -3.54
CA GLU A 442 -4.82 9.80 -3.80
C GLU A 442 -5.33 8.63 -2.95
N CYS A 443 -4.95 7.39 -3.33
CA CYS A 443 -5.11 6.22 -2.48
C CYS A 443 -4.52 6.49 -1.09
N HIS A 444 -5.19 6.02 -0.02
CA HIS A 444 -4.85 6.24 1.39
C HIS A 444 -4.97 7.71 1.86
N ALA A 445 -5.19 8.68 0.97
CA ALA A 445 -5.39 10.08 1.34
C ALA A 445 -6.87 10.41 1.62
N PRO A 446 -7.17 11.54 2.30
CA PRO A 446 -8.53 12.07 2.35
C PRO A 446 -9.06 12.42 0.96
N ASP A 447 -10.39 12.41 0.81
CA ASP A 447 -11.09 12.70 -0.46
C ASP A 447 -10.62 11.83 -1.62
N GLU A 448 -10.24 10.57 -1.33
CA GLU A 448 -9.94 9.56 -2.35
C GLU A 448 -11.01 9.54 -3.42
N TYR A 449 -10.61 9.54 -4.69
CA TYR A 449 -11.54 9.60 -5.82
C TYR A 449 -11.23 8.59 -6.92
N LEU A 450 -12.26 8.28 -7.72
CA LEU A 450 -12.18 7.45 -8.91
C LEU A 450 -12.95 8.13 -10.05
N CYS A 451 -12.29 8.30 -11.23
CA CYS A 451 -12.96 8.79 -12.43
C CYS A 451 -13.89 7.72 -13.01
N ILE A 452 -15.17 8.02 -13.15
CA ILE A 452 -16.19 7.04 -13.57
C ILE A 452 -15.95 6.55 -15.02
N ASP A 453 -15.64 7.43 -15.99
CA ASP A 453 -15.29 6.99 -17.37
C ASP A 453 -13.94 6.24 -17.39
N GLY A 454 -12.98 6.67 -16.56
CA GLY A 454 -11.71 5.99 -16.38
C GLY A 454 -11.89 4.58 -15.82
N PHE A 455 -12.81 4.40 -14.89
CA PHE A 455 -13.17 3.11 -14.31
C PHE A 455 -13.81 2.17 -15.35
N ALA A 456 -14.74 2.68 -16.17
CA ALA A 456 -15.33 1.89 -17.25
C ALA A 456 -14.26 1.42 -18.27
N ARG A 457 -13.32 2.30 -18.62
CA ARG A 457 -12.19 1.96 -19.52
C ARG A 457 -11.25 0.93 -18.91
N ALA A 458 -10.91 1.10 -17.64
CA ALA A 458 -10.06 0.15 -16.91
C ALA A 458 -10.71 -1.22 -16.77
N SER A 459 -12.01 -1.28 -16.43
CA SER A 459 -12.76 -2.54 -16.33
C SER A 459 -12.83 -3.27 -17.68
N ALA A 460 -12.99 -2.54 -18.79
CA ALA A 460 -12.89 -3.12 -20.14
C ALA A 460 -11.49 -3.66 -20.44
N MET A 461 -10.43 -2.97 -19.98
CA MET A 461 -9.05 -3.40 -20.13
C MET A 461 -8.76 -4.67 -19.32
N ILE A 462 -9.19 -4.73 -18.06
CA ILE A 462 -9.06 -5.92 -17.21
C ILE A 462 -9.75 -7.12 -17.86
N ALA A 463 -10.96 -6.93 -18.38
CA ALA A 463 -11.68 -7.98 -19.09
C ALA A 463 -10.96 -8.43 -20.38
N ALA A 464 -10.40 -7.50 -21.14
CA ALA A 464 -9.60 -7.79 -22.32
C ALA A 464 -8.32 -8.55 -21.98
N MET A 465 -7.62 -8.13 -20.93
CA MET A 465 -6.43 -8.80 -20.42
C MET A 465 -6.73 -10.22 -19.91
N THR A 466 -7.87 -10.42 -19.26
CA THR A 466 -8.32 -11.76 -18.83
C THR A 466 -8.52 -12.70 -20.03
N LEU A 467 -9.13 -12.22 -21.12
CA LEU A 467 -9.27 -13.00 -22.36
C LEU A 467 -7.92 -13.26 -23.03
N ALA A 468 -6.97 -12.32 -22.95
CA ALA A 468 -5.62 -12.53 -23.47
C ALA A 468 -4.84 -13.57 -22.66
N LEU A 469 -5.00 -13.60 -21.34
CA LEU A 469 -4.45 -14.67 -20.49
C LEU A 469 -5.07 -16.03 -20.84
N ASP A 470 -6.40 -16.08 -21.05
CA ASP A 470 -7.09 -17.31 -21.47
C ASP A 470 -6.52 -17.86 -22.80
N GLU A 471 -6.29 -16.99 -23.79
CA GLU A 471 -5.67 -17.38 -25.07
C GLU A 471 -4.22 -17.86 -24.87
N ALA A 472 -3.42 -17.14 -24.09
CA ALA A 472 -2.02 -17.47 -23.85
C ALA A 472 -1.83 -18.77 -23.04
N LEU A 473 -2.68 -19.04 -22.07
CA LEU A 473 -2.63 -20.27 -21.25
C LEU A 473 -2.91 -21.55 -22.05
N ARG A 474 -3.59 -21.47 -23.21
CA ARG A 474 -3.78 -22.62 -24.11
C ARG A 474 -2.50 -23.05 -24.80
N GLY A 475 -1.51 -22.17 -24.91
CA GLY A 475 -0.22 -22.45 -25.54
C GLY A 475 0.87 -22.92 -24.58
N ILE A 476 0.57 -22.95 -23.27
CA ILE A 476 1.46 -23.37 -22.20
C ILE A 476 0.86 -24.59 -21.48
#